data_fa5a0fc6fe93dab69ea1302d7f5f085b
#
_entry.id   fa5a0fc6fe93dab69ea1302d7f5f085b
#
_cell.length_a   1.000
_cell.length_b   1.000
_cell.length_c   1.000
_cell.angle_alpha   90.00
_cell.angle_beta   90.00
_cell.angle_gamma   90.00
#
_symmetry.space_group_name_H-M   'P 1'
#
loop_
_entity.id
_entity.type
_entity.pdbx_description
1 polymer ?
#
loop_
_entity_poly.entity_id
_entity_poly.type
_entity_poly.pdbx_seq_one_letter_code
_entity_poly.pdbx_strand_id
1 'polypeptide(L)'
;MLITTASDGTQVRAIDEGQGPALLILHPGLDDGRSWGKVAALLTRSHRVVRLHRRQYRQDLPSPATISQEVQHVLAAARKIGTPVLLVGHSSGAVVALESLVAAPGTFTGAVLYEPPVVIGPPLGGPGGEINIRARQAIAAGRPGRALRIFIRDTVRLPAWVAFLSGLFVALSPRLRLLVPHQIDDNEAMDRLGVRLDAYAGIDTPVLLLGGDRSPGHLSERLDALARALPRAERVVLHGQGHSAHAAAPAKVAAAIESFTATTTG
;
A
#
# COMPACT_ATOMS: atom_id res chain seq x y z
N MET A 1 10.54 -6.07 -17.20
CA MET A 1 9.59 -4.91 -17.17
C MET A 1 8.24 -5.33 -17.76
N LEU A 2 7.15 -5.11 -17.04
CA LEU A 2 5.80 -5.26 -17.57
C LEU A 2 5.26 -3.88 -17.96
N ILE A 3 4.69 -3.77 -19.17
CA ILE A 3 4.04 -2.57 -19.68
C ILE A 3 2.69 -2.98 -20.27
N THR A 4 1.63 -2.25 -19.92
CA THR A 4 0.28 -2.43 -20.46
C THR A 4 -0.47 -1.09 -20.42
N THR A 5 -1.72 -1.08 -20.85
CA THR A 5 -2.57 0.12 -20.85
C THR A 5 -3.80 -0.12 -19.99
N ALA A 6 -4.13 0.82 -19.12
CA ALA A 6 -5.36 0.81 -18.33
C ALA A 6 -6.56 1.24 -19.19
N SER A 7 -7.78 1.06 -18.67
CA SER A 7 -9.02 1.40 -19.39
C SER A 7 -9.17 2.90 -19.68
N ASP A 8 -8.48 3.75 -18.92
CA ASP A 8 -8.44 5.21 -19.13
C ASP A 8 -7.39 5.64 -20.19
N GLY A 9 -6.76 4.68 -20.88
CA GLY A 9 -5.72 4.93 -21.90
C GLY A 9 -4.33 5.19 -21.33
N THR A 10 -4.15 5.25 -19.99
CA THR A 10 -2.86 5.53 -19.39
C THR A 10 -1.96 4.30 -19.36
N GLN A 11 -0.65 4.52 -19.51
CA GLN A 11 0.33 3.44 -19.47
C GLN A 11 0.57 2.94 -18.04
N VAL A 12 0.42 1.66 -17.82
CA VAL A 12 0.76 0.94 -16.59
C VAL A 12 2.17 0.38 -16.70
N ARG A 13 3.00 0.58 -15.68
CA ARG A 13 4.39 0.09 -15.62
C ARG A 13 4.62 -0.69 -14.34
N ALA A 14 5.35 -1.80 -14.45
CA ALA A 14 5.79 -2.58 -13.30
C ALA A 14 7.19 -3.16 -13.53
N ILE A 15 7.91 -3.38 -12.45
CA ILE A 15 9.13 -4.20 -12.45
C ILE A 15 8.66 -5.65 -12.39
N ASP A 16 9.12 -6.48 -13.32
CA ASP A 16 8.70 -7.88 -13.50
C ASP A 16 9.93 -8.76 -13.48
N GLU A 17 10.03 -9.62 -12.49
CA GLU A 17 11.22 -10.42 -12.15
C GLU A 17 10.82 -11.82 -11.68
N GLY A 18 11.70 -12.81 -11.89
CA GLY A 18 11.47 -14.20 -11.49
C GLY A 18 10.52 -14.95 -12.42
N GLN A 19 10.20 -16.19 -12.03
CA GLN A 19 9.30 -17.11 -12.75
C GLN A 19 8.49 -17.92 -11.74
N GLY A 20 7.37 -18.52 -12.15
CA GLY A 20 6.48 -19.32 -11.30
C GLY A 20 5.16 -18.62 -11.01
N PRO A 21 4.44 -19.00 -9.92
CA PRO A 21 3.20 -18.38 -9.52
C PRO A 21 3.36 -16.86 -9.35
N ALA A 22 2.38 -16.08 -9.82
CA ALA A 22 2.53 -14.64 -9.92
C ALA A 22 2.10 -13.91 -8.64
N LEU A 23 2.95 -13.01 -8.18
CA LEU A 23 2.68 -12.04 -7.11
C LEU A 23 2.62 -10.63 -7.70
N LEU A 24 1.54 -9.89 -7.45
CA LEU A 24 1.42 -8.49 -7.82
C LEU A 24 1.53 -7.62 -6.56
N ILE A 25 2.61 -6.85 -6.44
CA ILE A 25 2.93 -6.04 -5.26
C ILE A 25 2.56 -4.58 -5.48
N LEU A 26 1.75 -4.04 -4.58
CA LEU A 26 1.36 -2.64 -4.48
C LEU A 26 2.12 -1.98 -3.33
N HIS A 27 3.06 -1.13 -3.66
CA HIS A 27 3.94 -0.46 -2.68
C HIS A 27 3.20 0.54 -1.79
N PRO A 28 3.75 0.90 -0.61
CA PRO A 28 3.18 1.92 0.29
C PRO A 28 3.28 3.32 -0.30
N GLY A 29 2.83 4.29 0.46
CA GLY A 29 3.06 5.69 0.20
C GLY A 29 4.54 6.08 0.19
N LEU A 30 4.85 7.24 -0.38
CA LEU A 30 6.20 7.82 -0.49
C LEU A 30 7.22 6.88 -1.16
N ASP A 31 6.77 6.03 -2.07
CA ASP A 31 7.56 5.02 -2.76
C ASP A 31 7.24 4.97 -4.26
N ASP A 32 8.06 4.27 -5.03
CA ASP A 32 7.89 3.97 -6.46
C ASP A 32 8.05 2.46 -6.76
N GLY A 33 7.86 1.62 -5.75
CA GLY A 33 8.01 0.16 -5.81
C GLY A 33 9.43 -0.35 -5.51
N ARG A 34 10.40 0.55 -5.31
CA ARG A 34 11.80 0.14 -5.03
C ARG A 34 12.01 -0.37 -3.62
N SER A 35 11.27 0.14 -2.64
CA SER A 35 11.44 -0.24 -1.23
C SER A 35 11.19 -1.74 -0.98
N TRP A 36 10.38 -2.37 -1.82
CA TRP A 36 10.10 -3.80 -1.79
C TRP A 36 11.15 -4.68 -2.47
N GLY A 37 12.22 -4.09 -3.01
CA GLY A 37 13.26 -4.82 -3.76
C GLY A 37 13.92 -5.97 -2.99
N LYS A 38 14.16 -5.81 -1.67
CA LYS A 38 14.75 -6.87 -0.84
C LYS A 38 13.79 -8.05 -0.64
N VAL A 39 12.52 -7.79 -0.43
CA VAL A 39 11.48 -8.84 -0.32
C VAL A 39 11.31 -9.52 -1.68
N ALA A 40 11.21 -8.76 -2.76
CA ALA A 40 11.10 -9.28 -4.11
C ALA A 40 12.27 -10.22 -4.47
N ALA A 41 13.50 -9.82 -4.17
CA ALA A 41 14.69 -10.66 -4.43
C ALA A 41 14.68 -12.02 -3.71
N LEU A 42 13.98 -12.13 -2.57
CA LEU A 42 13.78 -13.40 -1.88
C LEU A 42 12.67 -14.22 -2.58
N LEU A 43 11.54 -13.59 -2.88
CA LEU A 43 10.38 -14.23 -3.49
C LEU A 43 10.64 -14.69 -4.94
N THR A 44 11.51 -14.02 -5.70
CA THR A 44 11.85 -14.40 -7.08
C THR A 44 12.54 -15.74 -7.23
N ARG A 45 12.93 -16.36 -6.11
CA ARG A 45 13.47 -17.74 -6.11
C ARG A 45 12.43 -18.79 -6.47
N SER A 46 11.14 -18.50 -6.21
CA SER A 46 10.02 -19.44 -6.40
C SER A 46 8.79 -18.80 -7.06
N HIS A 47 8.79 -17.47 -7.25
CA HIS A 47 7.64 -16.74 -7.77
C HIS A 47 8.03 -15.75 -8.87
N ARG A 48 7.09 -15.47 -9.76
CA ARG A 48 7.14 -14.28 -10.61
C ARG A 48 6.64 -13.10 -9.81
N VAL A 49 7.47 -12.10 -9.56
CA VAL A 49 7.17 -10.93 -8.74
C VAL A 49 7.01 -9.69 -9.62
N VAL A 50 5.81 -9.16 -9.66
CA VAL A 50 5.48 -7.95 -10.41
C VAL A 50 5.23 -6.81 -9.42
N ARG A 51 6.16 -5.84 -9.35
CA ARG A 51 6.03 -4.65 -8.50
C ARG A 51 5.45 -3.50 -9.30
N LEU A 52 4.17 -3.18 -9.06
CA LEU A 52 3.48 -2.11 -9.76
C LEU A 52 4.04 -0.75 -9.35
N HIS A 53 4.35 0.11 -10.32
CA HIS A 53 4.54 1.53 -10.04
C HIS A 53 3.15 2.17 -9.97
N ARG A 54 2.65 2.37 -8.74
CA ARG A 54 1.30 2.87 -8.50
C ARG A 54 1.06 4.21 -9.20
N ARG A 55 -0.13 4.35 -9.81
CA ARG A 55 -0.52 5.55 -10.57
C ARG A 55 -0.35 6.83 -9.75
N GLN A 56 -0.75 6.82 -8.49
CA GLN A 56 -0.66 7.96 -7.58
C GLN A 56 0.76 8.53 -7.45
N TYR A 57 1.79 7.69 -7.61
CA TYR A 57 3.20 8.08 -7.47
C TYR A 57 3.93 8.26 -8.81
N ARG A 58 3.20 8.17 -9.93
CA ARG A 58 3.70 8.41 -11.30
C ARG A 58 3.73 9.91 -11.60
N GLN A 59 4.92 10.47 -11.71
CA GLN A 59 5.12 11.91 -11.99
C GLN A 59 4.82 12.29 -13.45
N ASP A 60 4.73 11.31 -14.34
CA ASP A 60 4.39 11.47 -15.76
C ASP A 60 2.88 11.37 -16.05
N LEU A 61 2.06 11.21 -15.01
CA LEU A 61 0.60 11.17 -15.11
C LEU A 61 -0.04 12.30 -14.29
N PRO A 62 -1.27 12.72 -14.66
CA PRO A 62 -2.00 13.72 -13.88
C PRO A 62 -2.24 13.27 -12.43
N SER A 63 -2.05 14.17 -11.49
CA SER A 63 -2.28 14.01 -10.05
C SER A 63 -3.32 15.04 -9.58
N PRO A 64 -4.15 14.75 -8.55
CA PRO A 64 -4.21 13.49 -7.80
C PRO A 64 -4.90 12.36 -8.58
N ALA A 65 -4.54 11.11 -8.28
CA ALA A 65 -5.27 9.94 -8.73
C ALA A 65 -6.44 9.63 -7.78
N THR A 66 -7.51 9.06 -8.32
CA THR A 66 -8.57 8.45 -7.50
C THR A 66 -8.23 6.98 -7.20
N ILE A 67 -8.80 6.43 -6.12
CA ILE A 67 -8.65 4.99 -5.81
C ILE A 67 -9.16 4.14 -6.97
N SER A 68 -10.26 4.53 -7.64
CA SER A 68 -10.78 3.83 -8.81
C SER A 68 -9.77 3.77 -9.97
N GLN A 69 -9.05 4.85 -10.24
CA GLN A 69 -7.99 4.87 -11.25
C GLN A 69 -6.79 3.98 -10.87
N GLU A 70 -6.43 3.94 -9.59
CA GLU A 70 -5.41 3.01 -9.09
C GLU A 70 -5.86 1.56 -9.31
N VAL A 71 -7.11 1.22 -8.98
CA VAL A 71 -7.71 -0.11 -9.20
C VAL A 71 -7.65 -0.49 -10.67
N GLN A 72 -7.98 0.42 -11.60
CA GLN A 72 -7.88 0.14 -13.03
C GLN A 72 -6.46 -0.24 -13.47
N HIS A 73 -5.42 0.40 -12.90
CA HIS A 73 -4.03 0.03 -13.15
C HIS A 73 -3.69 -1.36 -12.60
N VAL A 74 -4.18 -1.70 -11.40
CA VAL A 74 -4.00 -3.04 -10.80
C VAL A 74 -4.64 -4.12 -11.69
N LEU A 75 -5.89 -3.91 -12.10
CA LEU A 75 -6.62 -4.87 -12.94
C LEU A 75 -6.00 -5.00 -14.34
N ALA A 76 -5.48 -3.92 -14.91
CA ALA A 76 -4.74 -3.97 -16.18
C ALA A 76 -3.44 -4.77 -16.04
N ALA A 77 -2.69 -4.59 -14.93
CA ALA A 77 -1.51 -5.38 -14.64
C ALA A 77 -1.85 -6.88 -14.45
N ALA A 78 -2.89 -7.21 -13.68
CA ALA A 78 -3.34 -8.57 -13.46
C ALA A 78 -3.73 -9.25 -14.78
N ARG A 79 -4.51 -8.58 -15.65
CA ARG A 79 -4.84 -9.10 -17.00
C ARG A 79 -3.58 -9.33 -17.85
N LYS A 80 -2.59 -8.44 -17.79
CA LYS A 80 -1.34 -8.57 -18.56
C LYS A 80 -0.45 -9.71 -18.05
N ILE A 81 -0.50 -10.03 -16.76
CA ILE A 81 0.18 -11.19 -16.17
C ILE A 81 -0.40 -12.48 -16.76
N GLY A 82 -1.73 -12.56 -16.94
CA GLY A 82 -2.41 -13.62 -17.71
C GLY A 82 -2.51 -14.97 -16.99
N THR A 83 -2.10 -15.06 -15.72
CA THR A 83 -2.21 -16.25 -14.85
C THR A 83 -2.90 -15.87 -13.55
N PRO A 84 -3.37 -16.82 -12.74
CA PRO A 84 -3.84 -16.52 -11.40
C PRO A 84 -2.79 -15.72 -10.61
N VAL A 85 -3.22 -14.66 -9.93
CA VAL A 85 -2.33 -13.71 -9.26
C VAL A 85 -2.68 -13.63 -7.79
N LEU A 86 -1.67 -13.72 -6.92
CA LEU A 86 -1.81 -13.33 -5.52
C LEU A 86 -1.44 -11.84 -5.38
N LEU A 87 -2.35 -11.07 -4.77
CA LEU A 87 -2.17 -9.63 -4.60
C LEU A 87 -1.48 -9.33 -3.26
N VAL A 88 -0.44 -8.50 -3.27
CA VAL A 88 0.26 -8.06 -2.06
C VAL A 88 0.17 -6.55 -1.96
N GLY A 89 -0.49 -6.03 -0.94
CA GLY A 89 -0.59 -4.59 -0.70
C GLY A 89 0.08 -4.19 0.60
N HIS A 90 0.78 -3.05 0.62
CA HIS A 90 1.37 -2.50 1.83
C HIS A 90 0.85 -1.08 2.08
N SER A 91 0.41 -0.80 3.31
CA SER A 91 -0.07 0.53 3.72
C SER A 91 -1.18 1.02 2.78
N SER A 92 -1.09 2.21 2.20
CA SER A 92 -2.06 2.69 1.22
C SER A 92 -2.20 1.79 -0.01
N GLY A 93 -1.16 1.08 -0.43
CA GLY A 93 -1.24 0.05 -1.46
C GLY A 93 -2.13 -1.13 -1.04
N ALA A 94 -2.26 -1.43 0.26
CA ALA A 94 -3.18 -2.45 0.74
C ALA A 94 -4.64 -1.98 0.71
N VAL A 95 -4.91 -0.67 0.83
CA VAL A 95 -6.25 -0.11 0.59
C VAL A 95 -6.65 -0.26 -0.88
N VAL A 96 -5.73 0.05 -1.80
CA VAL A 96 -5.94 -0.18 -3.24
C VAL A 96 -6.15 -1.67 -3.55
N ALA A 97 -5.44 -2.56 -2.85
CA ALA A 97 -5.64 -4.01 -2.97
C ALA A 97 -7.06 -4.41 -2.55
N LEU A 98 -7.55 -3.95 -1.39
CA LEU A 98 -8.92 -4.19 -0.93
C LEU A 98 -9.96 -3.73 -1.96
N GLU A 99 -9.82 -2.51 -2.47
CA GLU A 99 -10.74 -1.98 -3.50
C GLU A 99 -10.64 -2.75 -4.83
N SER A 100 -9.48 -3.34 -5.14
CA SER A 100 -9.32 -4.21 -6.31
C SER A 100 -10.05 -5.54 -6.14
N LEU A 101 -10.06 -6.12 -4.92
CA LEU A 101 -10.83 -7.32 -4.59
C LEU A 101 -12.34 -7.07 -4.67
N VAL A 102 -12.81 -5.88 -4.20
CA VAL A 102 -14.23 -5.48 -4.30
C VAL A 102 -14.63 -5.29 -5.77
N ALA A 103 -13.78 -4.62 -6.57
CA ALA A 103 -14.11 -4.27 -7.95
C ALA A 103 -14.08 -5.48 -8.91
N ALA A 104 -13.28 -6.52 -8.62
CA ALA A 104 -13.11 -7.66 -9.50
C ALA A 104 -12.98 -8.97 -8.71
N PRO A 105 -14.08 -9.46 -8.11
CA PRO A 105 -14.13 -10.74 -7.42
C PRO A 105 -13.64 -11.88 -8.33
N GLY A 106 -12.82 -12.77 -7.81
CA GLY A 106 -12.29 -13.92 -8.55
C GLY A 106 -11.08 -13.63 -9.46
N THR A 107 -10.64 -12.37 -9.59
CA THR A 107 -9.41 -12.05 -10.36
C THR A 107 -8.15 -12.51 -9.61
N PHE A 108 -8.19 -12.54 -8.28
CA PHE A 108 -7.05 -12.84 -7.43
C PHE A 108 -7.28 -14.15 -6.66
N THR A 109 -6.24 -14.97 -6.54
CA THR A 109 -6.29 -16.23 -5.79
C THR A 109 -6.23 -16.01 -4.29
N GLY A 110 -5.71 -14.89 -3.85
CA GLY A 110 -5.59 -14.47 -2.47
C GLY A 110 -5.02 -13.07 -2.37
N ALA A 111 -5.00 -12.50 -1.17
CA ALA A 111 -4.34 -11.23 -0.91
C ALA A 111 -3.58 -11.21 0.41
N VAL A 112 -2.39 -10.59 0.42
CA VAL A 112 -1.65 -10.24 1.62
C VAL A 112 -1.73 -8.74 1.83
N LEU A 113 -2.31 -8.31 2.94
CA LEU A 113 -2.57 -6.92 3.28
C LEU A 113 -1.72 -6.52 4.49
N TYR A 114 -0.61 -5.84 4.23
CA TYR A 114 0.30 -5.40 5.28
C TYR A 114 -0.10 -4.01 5.76
N GLU A 115 -0.71 -3.96 6.95
CA GLU A 115 -1.12 -2.78 7.70
C GLU A 115 -1.85 -1.71 6.86
N PRO A 116 -2.99 -2.05 6.23
CA PRO A 116 -3.79 -1.09 5.49
C PRO A 116 -4.37 -0.01 6.41
N PRO A 117 -4.16 1.29 6.13
CA PRO A 117 -4.71 2.38 6.93
C PRO A 117 -6.17 2.68 6.54
N VAL A 118 -7.04 1.67 6.53
CA VAL A 118 -8.47 1.85 6.22
C VAL A 118 -9.13 2.83 7.19
N VAL A 119 -10.07 3.63 6.72
CA VAL A 119 -10.86 4.50 7.59
C VAL A 119 -11.89 3.64 8.33
N ILE A 120 -11.83 3.66 9.68
CA ILE A 120 -12.76 2.93 10.57
C ILE A 120 -13.54 3.85 11.51
N GLY A 121 -13.32 5.16 11.37
CA GLY A 121 -13.91 6.22 12.20
C GLY A 121 -13.55 7.58 11.62
N PRO A 122 -12.94 8.49 12.40
CA PRO A 122 -12.55 9.79 11.88
C PRO A 122 -11.57 9.66 10.70
N PRO A 123 -11.61 10.60 9.72
CA PRO A 123 -10.68 10.64 8.60
C PRO A 123 -9.21 10.65 9.05
N LEU A 124 -8.33 10.11 8.21
CA LEU A 124 -6.88 10.05 8.46
C LEU A 124 -6.25 11.46 8.57
N GLY A 125 -6.81 12.40 7.81
CA GLY A 125 -6.41 13.81 7.82
C GLY A 125 -7.00 14.63 8.96
N GLY A 126 -7.69 14.00 9.92
CA GLY A 126 -8.41 14.62 11.02
C GLY A 126 -9.87 14.95 10.68
N PRO A 127 -10.76 15.19 11.69
CA PRO A 127 -12.20 15.36 11.48
C PRO A 127 -12.58 16.46 10.48
N GLY A 128 -11.81 17.55 10.43
CA GLY A 128 -11.98 18.65 9.46
C GLY A 128 -10.95 18.64 8.33
N GLY A 129 -10.17 17.59 8.18
CA GLY A 129 -9.06 17.51 7.22
C GLY A 129 -7.87 18.43 7.58
N GLU A 130 -7.79 18.91 8.81
CA GLU A 130 -6.85 19.94 9.27
C GLU A 130 -5.37 19.48 9.14
N ILE A 131 -5.09 18.19 9.23
CA ILE A 131 -3.74 17.65 9.04
C ILE A 131 -3.33 17.83 7.57
N ASN A 132 -4.21 17.44 6.63
CA ASN A 132 -3.97 17.59 5.21
C ASN A 132 -3.85 19.06 4.80
N ILE A 133 -4.71 19.95 5.35
CA ILE A 133 -4.64 21.41 5.11
C ILE A 133 -3.27 21.97 5.52
N ARG A 134 -2.78 21.65 6.72
CA ARG A 134 -1.46 22.10 7.19
C ARG A 134 -0.31 21.53 6.34
N ALA A 135 -0.42 20.27 5.90
CA ALA A 135 0.56 19.65 5.01
C ALA A 135 0.57 20.35 3.63
N ARG A 136 -0.61 20.65 3.06
CA ARG A 136 -0.76 21.41 1.80
C ARG A 136 -0.14 22.81 1.90
N GLN A 137 -0.41 23.53 2.97
CA GLN A 137 0.21 24.84 3.22
C GLN A 137 1.75 24.76 3.27
N ALA A 138 2.29 23.71 3.89
CA ALA A 138 3.73 23.48 3.91
C ALA A 138 4.30 23.18 2.52
N ILE A 139 3.59 22.41 1.69
CA ILE A 139 3.96 22.14 0.29
C ILE A 139 3.94 23.43 -0.53
N ALA A 140 2.86 24.21 -0.44
CA ALA A 140 2.73 25.49 -1.13
C ALA A 140 3.82 26.51 -0.76
N ALA A 141 4.30 26.45 0.49
CA ALA A 141 5.43 27.25 0.98
C ALA A 141 6.83 26.69 0.57
N GLY A 142 6.90 25.68 -0.31
CA GLY A 142 8.15 25.05 -0.75
C GLY A 142 8.85 24.21 0.34
N ARG A 143 8.11 23.73 1.35
CA ARG A 143 8.63 22.99 2.51
C ARG A 143 8.12 21.56 2.60
N PRO A 144 8.41 20.68 1.61
CA PRO A 144 7.89 19.30 1.60
C PRO A 144 8.33 18.47 2.80
N GLY A 145 9.55 18.67 3.33
CA GLY A 145 10.00 18.01 4.56
C GLY A 145 9.14 18.36 5.78
N ARG A 146 8.63 19.62 5.87
CA ARG A 146 7.67 20.01 6.91
C ARG A 146 6.32 19.33 6.71
N ALA A 147 5.84 19.22 5.47
CA ALA A 147 4.60 18.54 5.16
C ALA A 147 4.67 17.05 5.58
N LEU A 148 5.76 16.36 5.23
CA LEU A 148 5.96 14.99 5.67
C LEU A 148 6.05 14.85 7.19
N ARG A 149 6.73 15.78 7.88
CA ARG A 149 6.78 15.77 9.34
C ARG A 149 5.39 15.85 9.96
N ILE A 150 4.50 16.69 9.42
CA ILE A 150 3.10 16.79 9.86
C ILE A 150 2.40 15.45 9.66
N PHE A 151 2.49 14.86 8.46
CA PHE A 151 1.88 13.58 8.13
C PHE A 151 2.39 12.45 9.05
N ILE A 152 3.68 12.29 9.22
CA ILE A 152 4.27 11.23 10.05
C ILE A 152 3.85 11.37 11.52
N ARG A 153 3.82 12.59 12.06
CA ARG A 153 3.45 12.82 13.45
C ARG A 153 1.96 12.69 13.69
N ASP A 154 1.14 13.27 12.83
CA ASP A 154 -0.28 13.50 13.11
C ASP A 154 -1.19 12.45 12.46
N THR A 155 -0.81 11.88 11.29
CA THR A 155 -1.55 10.79 10.63
C THR A 155 -0.98 9.41 10.98
N VAL A 156 0.34 9.20 10.82
CA VAL A 156 0.98 7.91 11.13
C VAL A 156 1.15 7.72 12.65
N ARG A 157 1.14 8.81 13.42
CA ARG A 157 1.27 8.88 14.88
C ARG A 157 2.58 8.28 15.40
N LEU A 158 3.67 8.52 14.66
CA LEU A 158 5.01 8.19 15.13
C LEU A 158 5.56 9.29 16.06
N PRO A 159 6.54 8.95 16.94
CA PRO A 159 7.18 9.90 17.83
C PRO A 159 7.70 11.14 17.10
N ALA A 160 7.65 12.29 17.76
CA ALA A 160 8.02 13.58 17.16
C ALA A 160 9.46 13.61 16.61
N TRP A 161 10.40 12.91 17.26
CA TRP A 161 11.77 12.81 16.79
C TRP A 161 11.90 11.99 15.48
N VAL A 162 11.10 10.92 15.32
CA VAL A 162 11.02 10.15 14.06
C VAL A 162 10.47 11.03 12.95
N ALA A 163 9.39 11.75 13.23
CA ALA A 163 8.79 12.69 12.27
C ALA A 163 9.77 13.79 11.86
N PHE A 164 10.55 14.32 12.80
CA PHE A 164 11.57 15.33 12.54
C PHE A 164 12.68 14.79 11.63
N LEU A 165 13.27 13.62 11.95
CA LEU A 165 14.32 13.00 11.15
C LEU A 165 13.82 12.62 9.75
N SER A 166 12.61 12.09 9.65
CA SER A 166 11.99 11.76 8.34
C SER A 166 11.81 13.02 7.48
N GLY A 167 11.34 14.11 8.08
CA GLY A 167 11.19 15.38 7.39
C GLY A 167 12.53 15.96 6.92
N LEU A 168 13.58 15.86 7.73
CA LEU A 168 14.94 16.29 7.38
C LEU A 168 15.49 15.43 6.22
N PHE A 169 15.38 14.12 6.33
CA PHE A 169 15.83 13.19 5.29
C PHE A 169 15.15 13.47 3.93
N VAL A 170 13.84 13.70 3.94
CA VAL A 170 13.11 14.07 2.72
C VAL A 170 13.51 15.44 2.20
N ALA A 171 13.73 16.42 3.08
CA ALA A 171 14.20 17.76 2.66
C ALA A 171 15.54 17.71 1.92
N LEU A 172 16.40 16.74 2.24
CA LEU A 172 17.70 16.53 1.61
C LEU A 172 17.65 15.62 0.37
N SER A 173 16.55 14.90 0.13
CA SER A 173 16.39 13.98 -1.00
C SER A 173 15.55 14.58 -2.11
N PRO A 174 16.12 15.00 -3.27
CA PRO A 174 15.36 15.55 -4.39
C PRO A 174 14.22 14.61 -4.86
N ARG A 175 14.49 13.32 -4.93
CA ARG A 175 13.51 12.31 -5.34
C ARG A 175 12.33 12.23 -4.36
N LEU A 176 12.59 12.12 -3.06
CA LEU A 176 11.52 11.98 -2.07
C LEU A 176 10.70 13.26 -1.92
N ARG A 177 11.32 14.43 -2.09
CA ARG A 177 10.60 15.73 -2.09
C ARG A 177 9.48 15.76 -3.11
N LEU A 178 9.70 15.18 -4.30
CA LEU A 178 8.69 15.09 -5.37
C LEU A 178 7.53 14.13 -5.02
N LEU A 179 7.75 13.15 -4.14
CA LEU A 179 6.71 12.19 -3.74
C LEU A 179 5.83 12.70 -2.60
N VAL A 180 6.23 13.75 -1.87
CA VAL A 180 5.45 14.26 -0.72
C VAL A 180 4.07 14.80 -1.11
N PRO A 181 3.91 15.61 -2.18
CA PRO A 181 2.56 16.00 -2.63
C PRO A 181 1.68 14.79 -2.91
N HIS A 182 2.20 13.78 -3.61
CA HIS A 182 1.50 12.53 -3.94
C HIS A 182 1.11 11.74 -2.68
N GLN A 183 1.93 11.78 -1.61
CA GLN A 183 1.58 11.18 -0.31
C GLN A 183 0.36 11.85 0.33
N ILE A 184 0.26 13.16 0.25
CA ILE A 184 -0.90 13.88 0.79
C ILE A 184 -2.14 13.63 -0.08
N ASP A 185 -1.99 13.60 -1.40
CA ASP A 185 -3.04 13.20 -2.34
C ASP A 185 -3.58 11.79 -2.03
N ASP A 186 -2.68 10.82 -1.78
CA ASP A 186 -3.02 9.43 -1.44
C ASP A 186 -3.82 9.37 -0.12
N ASN A 187 -3.39 10.11 0.90
CA ASN A 187 -4.11 10.22 2.17
C ASN A 187 -5.52 10.81 2.00
N GLU A 188 -5.65 11.88 1.24
CA GLU A 188 -6.95 12.49 0.92
C GLU A 188 -7.85 11.58 0.07
N ALA A 189 -7.27 10.77 -0.81
CA ALA A 189 -8.03 9.79 -1.60
C ALA A 189 -8.64 8.70 -0.70
N MET A 190 -7.89 8.23 0.30
CA MET A 190 -8.39 7.29 1.30
C MET A 190 -9.46 7.91 2.20
N ASP A 191 -9.31 9.18 2.59
CA ASP A 191 -10.33 9.91 3.36
C ASP A 191 -11.63 10.08 2.57
N ARG A 192 -11.52 10.39 1.27
CA ARG A 192 -12.70 10.46 0.37
C ARG A 192 -13.38 9.11 0.16
N LEU A 193 -12.62 8.02 0.21
CA LEU A 193 -13.17 6.66 0.15
C LEU A 193 -14.04 6.36 1.38
N GLY A 194 -13.64 6.86 2.55
CA GLY A 194 -14.36 6.72 3.81
C GLY A 194 -14.35 5.30 4.39
N VAL A 195 -15.34 5.01 5.24
CA VAL A 195 -15.51 3.68 5.87
C VAL A 195 -16.08 2.70 4.85
N ARG A 196 -15.41 1.58 4.64
CA ARG A 196 -15.74 0.59 3.61
C ARG A 196 -15.90 -0.85 4.12
N LEU A 197 -15.98 -1.03 5.44
CA LEU A 197 -16.01 -2.36 6.06
C LEU A 197 -17.14 -3.25 5.53
N ASP A 198 -18.33 -2.66 5.27
CA ASP A 198 -19.47 -3.40 4.69
C ASP A 198 -19.17 -3.91 3.27
N ALA A 199 -18.47 -3.13 2.46
CA ALA A 199 -18.05 -3.59 1.12
C ALA A 199 -17.00 -4.71 1.22
N TYR A 200 -16.12 -4.64 2.21
CA TYR A 200 -15.10 -5.66 2.44
C TYR A 200 -15.68 -6.97 2.98
N ALA A 201 -16.82 -6.92 3.66
CA ALA A 201 -17.54 -8.12 4.12
C ALA A 201 -18.00 -9.04 2.97
N GLY A 202 -18.09 -8.51 1.74
CA GLY A 202 -18.39 -9.28 0.53
C GLY A 202 -17.18 -9.89 -0.17
N ILE A 203 -15.97 -9.79 0.39
CA ILE A 203 -14.75 -10.35 -0.22
C ILE A 203 -14.59 -11.83 0.19
N ASP A 204 -14.89 -12.76 -0.72
CA ASP A 204 -14.70 -14.20 -0.50
C ASP A 204 -13.28 -14.69 -0.78
N THR A 205 -12.42 -13.85 -1.34
CA THR A 205 -11.01 -14.17 -1.60
C THR A 205 -10.28 -14.36 -0.27
N PRO A 206 -9.44 -15.42 -0.10
CA PRO A 206 -8.60 -15.59 1.09
C PRO A 206 -7.69 -14.38 1.32
N VAL A 207 -7.62 -13.90 2.54
CA VAL A 207 -6.83 -12.71 2.89
C VAL A 207 -5.92 -13.00 4.08
N LEU A 208 -4.63 -12.71 3.94
CA LEU A 208 -3.69 -12.63 5.04
C LEU A 208 -3.56 -11.17 5.50
N LEU A 209 -3.96 -10.89 6.74
CA LEU A 209 -3.72 -9.62 7.41
C LEU A 209 -2.36 -9.68 8.12
N LEU A 210 -1.39 -8.92 7.64
CA LEU A 210 -0.03 -8.90 8.17
C LEU A 210 0.21 -7.61 8.95
N GLY A 211 0.77 -7.70 10.15
CA GLY A 211 1.11 -6.54 10.98
C GLY A 211 2.31 -6.79 11.87
N GLY A 212 2.92 -5.73 12.38
CA GLY A 212 4.02 -5.80 13.33
C GLY A 212 3.60 -5.39 14.75
N ASP A 213 4.16 -6.04 15.78
CA ASP A 213 3.87 -5.73 17.17
C ASP A 213 4.53 -4.43 17.68
N ARG A 214 5.42 -3.83 16.87
CA ARG A 214 6.02 -2.50 17.11
C ARG A 214 5.41 -1.39 16.26
N SER A 215 4.37 -1.67 15.51
CA SER A 215 3.63 -0.66 14.77
C SER A 215 2.77 0.21 15.68
N PRO A 216 2.42 1.45 15.28
CA PRO A 216 1.45 2.26 16.01
C PRO A 216 0.13 1.52 16.24
N GLY A 217 -0.44 1.61 17.45
CA GLY A 217 -1.63 0.85 17.88
C GLY A 217 -2.84 1.02 16.95
N HIS A 218 -3.02 2.21 16.38
CA HIS A 218 -4.12 2.46 15.44
C HIS A 218 -4.07 1.59 14.17
N LEU A 219 -2.90 1.04 13.77
CA LEU A 219 -2.79 0.09 12.65
C LEU A 219 -3.29 -1.29 13.07
N SER A 220 -3.01 -1.72 14.32
CA SER A 220 -3.57 -2.95 14.87
C SER A 220 -5.09 -2.89 14.98
N GLU A 221 -5.65 -1.75 15.44
CA GLU A 221 -7.10 -1.53 15.49
C GLU A 221 -7.78 -1.70 14.13
N ARG A 222 -7.13 -1.23 13.04
CA ARG A 222 -7.61 -1.40 11.66
C ARG A 222 -7.53 -2.84 11.19
N LEU A 223 -6.45 -3.54 11.53
CA LEU A 223 -6.35 -4.98 11.25
C LEU A 223 -7.42 -5.77 12.00
N ASP A 224 -7.74 -5.40 13.27
CA ASP A 224 -8.83 -6.02 14.03
C ASP A 224 -10.20 -5.77 13.38
N ALA A 225 -10.43 -4.55 12.89
CA ALA A 225 -11.67 -4.22 12.19
C ALA A 225 -11.81 -5.02 10.89
N LEU A 226 -10.73 -5.14 10.11
CA LEU A 226 -10.71 -5.95 8.89
C LEU A 226 -10.87 -7.44 9.17
N ALA A 227 -10.24 -7.97 10.23
CA ALA A 227 -10.39 -9.38 10.62
C ALA A 227 -11.83 -9.74 11.00
N ARG A 228 -12.59 -8.78 11.53
CA ARG A 228 -14.02 -8.96 11.81
C ARG A 228 -14.90 -8.84 10.57
N ALA A 229 -14.50 -8.03 9.59
CA ALA A 229 -15.29 -7.77 8.39
C ALA A 229 -15.07 -8.83 7.30
N LEU A 230 -13.82 -9.26 7.08
CA LEU A 230 -13.44 -10.18 6.01
C LEU A 230 -13.77 -11.64 6.39
N PRO A 231 -14.60 -12.36 5.62
CA PRO A 231 -15.06 -13.72 6.01
C PRO A 231 -13.94 -14.77 5.98
N ARG A 232 -12.88 -14.56 5.20
CA ARG A 232 -11.76 -15.51 5.03
C ARG A 232 -10.42 -14.85 5.34
N ALA A 233 -10.35 -14.12 6.45
CA ALA A 233 -9.12 -13.47 6.90
C ALA A 233 -8.36 -14.34 7.90
N GLU A 234 -7.06 -14.50 7.64
CA GLU A 234 -6.07 -14.96 8.61
C GLU A 234 -5.22 -13.79 9.09
N ARG A 235 -4.69 -13.85 10.30
CA ARG A 235 -3.83 -12.80 10.83
C ARG A 235 -2.47 -13.35 11.25
N VAL A 236 -1.40 -12.68 10.80
CA VAL A 236 -0.02 -12.97 11.22
C VAL A 236 0.62 -11.71 11.79
N VAL A 237 1.28 -11.87 12.94
CA VAL A 237 2.02 -10.81 13.62
C VAL A 237 3.52 -11.03 13.42
N LEU A 238 4.21 -10.04 12.88
CA LEU A 238 5.66 -10.03 12.73
C LEU A 238 6.30 -9.55 14.04
N HIS A 239 6.69 -10.49 14.89
CA HIS A 239 7.28 -10.18 16.19
C HIS A 239 8.58 -9.39 16.09
N GLY A 240 8.65 -8.31 16.89
CA GLY A 240 9.79 -7.38 16.94
C GLY A 240 9.86 -6.43 15.73
N GLN A 241 8.81 -6.37 14.90
CA GLN A 241 8.77 -5.56 13.69
C GLN A 241 7.67 -4.50 13.74
N GLY A 242 7.81 -3.47 12.91
CA GLY A 242 6.83 -2.42 12.72
C GLY A 242 6.47 -2.24 11.25
N HIS A 243 5.84 -1.12 10.93
CA HIS A 243 5.34 -0.79 9.59
C HIS A 243 6.36 -0.89 8.45
N SER A 244 7.65 -0.82 8.74
CA SER A 244 8.73 -0.88 7.75
C SER A 244 9.45 -2.23 7.70
N ALA A 245 8.83 -3.35 8.13
CA ALA A 245 9.48 -4.66 8.13
C ALA A 245 9.91 -5.13 6.74
N HIS A 246 9.24 -4.71 5.66
CA HIS A 246 9.67 -5.00 4.28
C HIS A 246 11.11 -4.52 4.00
N ALA A 247 11.58 -3.48 4.68
CA ALA A 247 12.96 -2.97 4.58
C ALA A 247 13.88 -3.50 5.69
N ALA A 248 13.38 -3.58 6.94
CA ALA A 248 14.15 -3.93 8.13
C ALA A 248 14.32 -5.44 8.34
N ALA A 249 13.31 -6.24 7.98
CA ALA A 249 13.28 -7.69 8.15
C ALA A 249 12.65 -8.39 6.92
N PRO A 250 13.19 -8.18 5.69
CA PRO A 250 12.58 -8.65 4.45
C PRO A 250 12.33 -10.16 4.43
N ALA A 251 13.19 -10.95 5.07
CA ALA A 251 13.02 -12.39 5.16
C ALA A 251 11.76 -12.81 5.93
N LYS A 252 11.40 -12.09 7.01
CA LYS A 252 10.16 -12.39 7.75
C LYS A 252 8.92 -12.10 6.91
N VAL A 253 8.94 -11.00 6.15
CA VAL A 253 7.85 -10.62 5.25
C VAL A 253 7.72 -11.62 4.10
N ALA A 254 8.84 -11.99 3.47
CA ALA A 254 8.86 -12.99 2.40
C ALA A 254 8.32 -14.34 2.88
N ALA A 255 8.79 -14.84 4.03
CA ALA A 255 8.32 -16.10 4.60
C ALA A 255 6.81 -16.11 4.90
N ALA A 256 6.25 -15.00 5.41
CA ALA A 256 4.81 -14.90 5.64
C ALA A 256 4.01 -14.95 4.32
N ILE A 257 4.50 -14.32 3.25
CA ILE A 257 3.91 -14.37 1.92
C ILE A 257 4.00 -15.79 1.35
N GLU A 258 5.16 -16.44 1.41
CA GLU A 258 5.37 -17.80 0.91
C GLU A 258 4.50 -18.83 1.63
N SER A 259 4.40 -18.73 2.96
CA SER A 259 3.51 -19.60 3.74
C SER A 259 2.06 -19.47 3.31
N PHE A 260 1.57 -18.25 3.08
CA PHE A 260 0.19 -18.01 2.63
C PHE A 260 -0.03 -18.46 1.18
N THR A 261 0.93 -18.28 0.28
CA THR A 261 0.79 -18.77 -1.10
C THR A 261 0.66 -20.29 -1.14
N ALA A 262 1.36 -21.03 -0.30
CA ALA A 262 1.28 -22.48 -0.24
C ALA A 262 -0.13 -22.99 0.14
N THR A 263 -0.88 -22.22 0.96
CA THR A 263 -2.26 -22.59 1.37
C THR A 263 -3.33 -22.18 0.35
N THR A 264 -3.06 -21.23 -0.54
CA THR A 264 -4.05 -20.69 -1.49
C THR A 264 -3.93 -21.28 -2.89
N THR A 265 -2.84 -21.98 -3.21
CA THR A 265 -2.60 -22.61 -4.53
C THR A 265 -2.81 -24.12 -4.55
N GLY A 266 -3.17 -24.73 -3.44
CA GLY A 266 -3.62 -26.11 -3.31
C GLY A 266 -5.14 -26.18 -3.42
#